data_5ce54e97940cfdec983f97c915a41015
#
_entry.id   5ce54e97940cfdec983f97c915a41015
#
_cell.length_a   1.000
_cell.length_b   1.000
_cell.length_c   1.000
_cell.angle_alpha   90.00
_cell.angle_beta   90.00
_cell.angle_gamma   90.00
#
_symmetry.space_group_name_H-M   'P 1'
#
loop_
_entity.id
_entity.type
_entity.pdbx_description
1 polymer ?
#
loop_
_entity_poly.entity_id
_entity_poly.type
_entity_poly.pdbx_seq_one_letter_code
_entity_poly.pdbx_strand_id
1 'polypeptide(L)'
;MGARLEEGELGANPRFIISSRYDDGFKLYYEQYCARGDMENRIKDQPLCLFADRTSSTRWWTNQWRLLLSGFAYTLFERLRAHLKKTPFERMSASNLRLNLIKVGAVIIRNTRRIRVLMSDAYPYKDELSDLVRRLAPR
;
A
#
# COMPACT_ATOMS: atom_id res chain seq x y z
N MET A 1 -3.00 23.86 22.67
CA MET A 1 -3.78 24.21 21.47
C MET A 1 -2.81 24.70 20.42
N GLY A 2 -2.76 24.08 19.24
CA GLY A 2 -1.94 24.53 18.12
C GLY A 2 -2.85 25.01 16.99
N ALA A 3 -2.47 26.10 16.32
CA ALA A 3 -3.17 26.62 15.17
C ALA A 3 -2.19 26.72 13.99
N ARG A 4 -2.64 26.35 12.78
CA ARG A 4 -1.92 26.56 11.52
C ARG A 4 -2.79 27.36 10.57
N LEU A 5 -2.19 28.37 9.97
CA LEU A 5 -2.79 29.12 8.87
C LEU A 5 -2.12 28.68 7.56
N GLU A 6 -2.91 28.14 6.64
CA GLU A 6 -2.48 27.90 5.25
C GLU A 6 -3.18 28.92 4.36
N GLU A 7 -2.40 29.55 3.50
CA GLU A 7 -2.91 30.48 2.49
C GLU A 7 -2.92 29.75 1.14
N GLY A 8 -4.10 29.53 0.57
CA GLY A 8 -4.29 28.84 -0.69
C GLY A 8 -5.03 29.73 -1.69
N GLU A 9 -5.24 29.24 -2.91
CA GLU A 9 -5.97 29.98 -3.97
C GLU A 9 -7.40 30.39 -3.57
N LEU A 10 -8.00 29.72 -2.60
CA LEU A 10 -9.34 30.01 -2.06
C LEU A 10 -9.31 30.85 -0.78
N GLY A 11 -8.15 31.42 -0.39
CA GLY A 11 -7.96 32.25 0.80
C GLY A 11 -7.38 31.48 1.99
N ALA A 12 -7.46 32.11 3.17
CA ALA A 12 -6.92 31.58 4.40
C ALA A 12 -7.68 30.34 4.90
N ASN A 13 -6.96 29.24 5.14
CA ASN A 13 -7.50 27.98 5.67
C ASN A 13 -6.92 27.71 7.06
N PRO A 14 -7.53 28.23 8.14
CA PRO A 14 -7.05 28.00 9.49
C PRO A 14 -7.37 26.57 9.93
N ARG A 15 -6.37 25.86 10.43
CA ARG A 15 -6.52 24.54 11.03
C ARG A 15 -6.14 24.57 12.48
N PHE A 16 -7.00 24.02 13.32
CA PHE A 16 -6.81 23.98 14.77
C PHE A 16 -6.69 22.53 15.21
N ILE A 17 -5.70 22.27 16.08
CA ILE A 17 -5.56 20.99 16.77
C ILE A 17 -5.62 21.23 18.28
N ILE A 18 -6.33 20.35 18.97
CA ILE A 18 -6.37 20.33 20.44
C ILE A 18 -5.65 19.06 20.88
N SER A 19 -4.68 19.21 21.76
CA SER A 19 -3.91 18.10 22.32
C SER A 19 -3.72 18.30 23.82
N SER A 20 -3.72 17.21 24.57
CA SER A 20 -3.31 17.18 25.97
C SER A 20 -1.78 17.10 26.16
N ARG A 21 -1.04 16.94 25.05
CA ARG A 21 0.43 16.86 25.08
C ARG A 21 1.04 18.25 25.02
N TYR A 22 2.11 18.43 25.76
CA TYR A 22 2.91 19.66 25.83
C TYR A 22 4.12 19.57 24.90
N ASP A 23 3.89 19.33 23.61
CA ASP A 23 4.94 19.31 22.59
C ASP A 23 4.86 20.59 21.74
N ASP A 24 5.92 20.88 20.97
CA ASP A 24 5.91 21.97 20.01
C ASP A 24 4.76 21.84 19.00
N GLY A 25 4.07 22.93 18.70
CA GLY A 25 2.88 22.95 17.84
C GLY A 25 3.17 22.43 16.42
N PHE A 26 4.36 22.70 15.88
CA PHE A 26 4.80 22.18 14.58
C PHE A 26 4.92 20.66 14.63
N LYS A 27 5.57 20.12 15.64
CA LYS A 27 5.75 18.69 15.84
C LYS A 27 4.42 17.96 16.04
N LEU A 28 3.52 18.53 16.85
CA LEU A 28 2.17 18.00 17.05
C LEU A 28 1.38 17.94 15.75
N TYR A 29 1.48 18.98 14.92
CA TYR A 29 0.75 19.03 13.66
C TYR A 29 1.33 18.06 12.61
N TYR A 30 2.63 18.17 12.32
CA TYR A 30 3.22 17.43 11.19
C TYR A 30 3.55 15.97 11.54
N GLU A 31 4.10 15.70 12.71
CA GLU A 31 4.53 14.34 13.05
C GLU A 31 3.41 13.47 13.62
N GLN A 32 2.41 14.08 14.26
CA GLN A 32 1.33 13.31 14.90
C GLN A 32 -0.01 13.44 14.18
N TYR A 33 -0.49 14.66 13.95
CA TYR A 33 -1.79 14.85 13.32
C TYR A 33 -1.78 14.47 11.83
N CYS A 34 -0.76 14.89 11.08
CA CYS A 34 -0.65 14.53 9.66
C CYS A 34 -0.35 13.04 9.46
N ALA A 35 0.39 12.39 10.36
CA ALA A 35 0.61 10.95 10.32
C ALA A 35 -0.69 10.12 10.43
N ARG A 36 -1.74 10.68 11.04
CA ARG A 36 -3.08 10.07 11.03
C ARG A 36 -3.65 9.92 9.62
N GLY A 37 -3.39 10.89 8.73
CA GLY A 37 -3.80 10.81 7.33
C GLY A 37 -3.19 9.61 6.60
N ASP A 38 -1.95 9.28 6.88
CA ASP A 38 -1.30 8.07 6.35
C ASP A 38 -1.99 6.80 6.85
N MET A 39 -2.35 6.74 8.12
CA MET A 39 -3.10 5.62 8.68
C MET A 39 -4.48 5.47 8.03
N GLU A 40 -5.21 6.57 7.83
CA GLU A 40 -6.51 6.55 7.14
C GLU A 40 -6.39 6.05 5.69
N ASN A 41 -5.34 6.45 4.97
CA ASN A 41 -5.05 5.94 3.63
C ASN A 41 -4.74 4.45 3.63
N ARG A 42 -4.00 3.96 4.64
CA ARG A 42 -3.72 2.53 4.81
C ARG A 42 -4.98 1.73 5.11
N ILE A 43 -5.86 2.26 5.96
CA ILE A 43 -7.16 1.64 6.23
C ILE A 43 -8.02 1.59 4.97
N LYS A 44 -8.02 2.64 4.15
CA LYS A 44 -8.74 2.68 2.87
C LYS A 44 -8.22 1.67 1.84
N ASP A 45 -6.93 1.35 1.86
CA ASP A 45 -6.34 0.35 0.96
C ASP A 45 -6.99 -1.04 1.14
N GLN A 46 -7.40 -1.41 2.35
CA GLN A 46 -8.04 -2.70 2.62
C GLN A 46 -9.39 -2.89 1.90
N PRO A 47 -10.42 -2.04 2.10
CA PRO A 47 -11.69 -2.20 1.42
C PRO A 47 -11.58 -1.93 -0.09
N LEU A 48 -10.89 -0.88 -0.51
CA LEU A 48 -10.85 -0.46 -1.90
C LEU A 48 -9.98 -1.36 -2.79
N CYS A 49 -8.89 -1.88 -2.27
CA CYS A 49 -7.90 -2.61 -3.05
C CYS A 49 -7.92 -4.12 -2.79
N LEU A 50 -8.28 -4.55 -1.59
CA LEU A 50 -8.27 -5.94 -1.14
C LEU A 50 -9.66 -6.49 -0.80
N PHE A 51 -10.70 -5.72 -1.11
CA PHE A 51 -12.10 -6.13 -1.01
C PHE A 51 -12.54 -6.55 0.42
N ALA A 52 -12.01 -5.91 1.46
CA ALA A 52 -12.38 -6.19 2.85
C ALA A 52 -13.85 -5.87 3.15
N ASP A 53 -14.48 -4.98 2.37
CA ASP A 53 -15.88 -4.58 2.44
C ASP A 53 -16.86 -5.61 1.87
N ARG A 54 -16.37 -6.60 1.11
CA ARG A 54 -17.21 -7.63 0.49
C ARG A 54 -17.66 -8.70 1.48
N THR A 55 -18.52 -8.31 2.42
CA THR A 55 -19.11 -9.18 3.45
C THR A 55 -20.57 -9.51 3.13
N SER A 56 -20.86 -9.96 1.91
CA SER A 56 -22.20 -10.21 1.37
C SER A 56 -22.78 -11.60 1.67
N SER A 57 -22.10 -12.43 2.45
CA SER A 57 -22.60 -13.75 2.80
C SER A 57 -23.59 -13.68 3.94
N THR A 58 -24.63 -14.51 3.89
CA THR A 58 -25.58 -14.70 5.00
C THR A 58 -24.94 -15.42 6.21
N ARG A 59 -23.84 -16.12 5.98
CA ARG A 59 -23.11 -16.81 7.04
C ARG A 59 -22.03 -15.92 7.64
N TRP A 60 -22.11 -15.64 8.92
CA TRP A 60 -21.17 -14.81 9.67
C TRP A 60 -19.71 -15.29 9.51
N TRP A 61 -19.46 -16.61 9.67
CA TRP A 61 -18.12 -17.19 9.54
C TRP A 61 -17.48 -16.98 8.18
N THR A 62 -18.26 -16.98 7.11
CA THR A 62 -17.75 -16.73 5.76
C THR A 62 -17.26 -15.29 5.62
N ASN A 63 -17.97 -14.33 6.18
CA ASN A 63 -17.57 -12.93 6.17
C ASN A 63 -16.33 -12.70 7.04
N GLN A 64 -16.28 -13.31 8.21
CA GLN A 64 -15.12 -13.27 9.08
C GLN A 64 -13.87 -13.82 8.38
N TRP A 65 -14.01 -14.94 7.68
CA TRP A 65 -12.91 -15.56 6.94
C TRP A 65 -12.41 -14.67 5.81
N ARG A 66 -13.31 -14.03 5.07
CA ARG A 66 -12.95 -13.05 4.02
C ARG A 66 -12.17 -11.87 4.59
N LEU A 67 -12.61 -11.35 5.73
CA LEU A 67 -11.93 -10.24 6.39
C LEU A 67 -10.50 -10.64 6.83
N LEU A 68 -10.33 -11.83 7.40
CA LEU A 68 -9.01 -12.35 7.76
C LEU A 68 -8.11 -12.50 6.52
N LEU A 69 -8.61 -13.07 5.42
CA LEU A 69 -7.85 -13.19 4.18
C LEU A 69 -7.44 -11.83 3.62
N SER A 70 -8.30 -10.82 3.70
CA SER A 70 -7.96 -9.45 3.32
C SER A 70 -6.83 -8.89 4.21
N GLY A 71 -6.86 -9.15 5.51
CA GLY A 71 -5.79 -8.77 6.44
C GLY A 71 -4.45 -9.45 6.11
N PHE A 72 -4.46 -10.74 5.77
CA PHE A 72 -3.27 -11.45 5.30
C PHE A 72 -2.73 -10.85 4.00
N ALA A 73 -3.61 -10.59 3.02
CA ALA A 73 -3.23 -9.96 1.76
C ALA A 73 -2.59 -8.58 2.01
N TYR A 74 -3.17 -7.77 2.90
CA TYR A 74 -2.59 -6.49 3.28
C TYR A 74 -1.19 -6.64 3.89
N THR A 75 -1.00 -7.60 4.78
CA THR A 75 0.32 -7.88 5.38
C THR A 75 1.36 -8.27 4.32
N LEU A 76 0.96 -9.08 3.33
CA LEU A 76 1.83 -9.44 2.21
C LEU A 76 2.19 -8.22 1.36
N PHE A 77 1.24 -7.33 1.07
CA PHE A 77 1.51 -6.08 0.36
C PHE A 77 2.45 -5.15 1.11
N GLU A 78 2.32 -5.04 2.44
CA GLU A 78 3.23 -4.23 3.25
C GLU A 78 4.65 -4.84 3.28
N ARG A 79 4.78 -6.16 3.35
CA ARG A 79 6.07 -6.84 3.20
C ARG A 79 6.69 -6.62 1.82
N LEU A 80 5.89 -6.74 0.77
CA LEU A 80 6.33 -6.46 -0.59
C LEU A 80 6.83 -5.02 -0.71
N ARG A 81 6.06 -4.05 -0.18
CA ARG A 81 6.43 -2.63 -0.16
C ARG A 81 7.73 -2.38 0.60
N ALA A 82 7.98 -3.10 1.69
CA ALA A 82 9.24 -2.99 2.43
C ALA A 82 10.47 -3.38 1.60
N HIS A 83 10.33 -4.32 0.66
CA HIS A 83 11.39 -4.70 -0.28
C HIS A 83 11.54 -3.73 -1.46
N LEU A 84 10.54 -2.88 -1.70
CA LEU A 84 10.50 -1.90 -2.79
C LEU A 84 10.94 -0.48 -2.37
N LYS A 85 11.56 -0.35 -1.20
CA LYS A 85 12.11 0.94 -0.74
C LYS A 85 13.11 1.49 -1.76
N LYS A 86 13.06 2.81 -1.95
CA LYS A 86 13.89 3.55 -2.93
C LYS A 86 13.57 3.23 -4.39
N THR A 87 12.43 2.62 -4.67
CA THR A 87 11.90 2.44 -6.02
C THR A 87 10.64 3.29 -6.22
N PRO A 88 10.17 3.51 -7.45
CA PRO A 88 8.92 4.20 -7.72
C PRO A 88 7.70 3.57 -7.02
N PHE A 89 7.80 2.32 -6.61
CA PHE A 89 6.72 1.55 -5.99
C PHE A 89 6.54 1.80 -4.49
N GLU A 90 7.51 2.43 -3.82
CA GLU A 90 7.52 2.59 -2.36
C GLU A 90 6.24 3.26 -1.83
N ARG A 91 5.74 4.27 -2.55
CA ARG A 91 4.57 5.06 -2.15
C ARG A 91 3.29 4.69 -2.90
N MET A 92 3.33 3.69 -3.76
CA MET A 92 2.16 3.28 -4.53
C MET A 92 1.10 2.64 -3.64
N SER A 93 -0.18 2.87 -3.98
CA SER A 93 -1.31 2.16 -3.37
C SER A 93 -1.23 0.65 -3.66
N ALA A 94 -1.91 -0.17 -2.85
CA ALA A 94 -1.98 -1.61 -3.08
C ALA A 94 -2.59 -1.95 -4.46
N SER A 95 -3.53 -1.13 -4.95
CA SER A 95 -4.10 -1.28 -6.30
C SER A 95 -3.05 -1.10 -7.39
N ASN A 96 -2.25 -0.05 -7.31
CA ASN A 96 -1.21 0.23 -8.29
C ASN A 96 -0.08 -0.81 -8.25
N LEU A 97 0.33 -1.25 -7.06
CA LEU A 97 1.27 -2.37 -6.92
C LEU A 97 0.73 -3.64 -7.57
N ARG A 98 -0.55 -3.95 -7.36
CA ARG A 98 -1.19 -5.11 -7.98
C ARG A 98 -1.20 -5.02 -9.50
N LEU A 99 -1.54 -3.86 -10.05
CA LEU A 99 -1.61 -3.66 -11.50
C LEU A 99 -0.24 -3.66 -12.15
N ASN A 100 0.73 -3.02 -11.53
CA ASN A 100 2.05 -2.80 -12.13
C ASN A 100 3.06 -3.92 -11.85
N LEU A 101 2.93 -4.68 -10.76
CA LEU A 101 3.87 -5.74 -10.41
C LEU A 101 3.29 -7.15 -10.46
N ILE A 102 1.99 -7.32 -10.11
CA ILE A 102 1.41 -8.66 -9.96
C ILE A 102 0.63 -9.05 -11.23
N LYS A 103 -0.16 -8.12 -11.79
CA LYS A 103 -0.95 -8.36 -13.01
C LYS A 103 -0.14 -8.13 -14.29
N VAL A 104 1.04 -8.69 -14.37
CA VAL A 104 1.90 -8.60 -15.55
C VAL A 104 1.66 -9.83 -16.42
N GLY A 105 1.42 -9.59 -17.72
CA GLY A 105 1.28 -10.68 -18.69
C GLY A 105 2.62 -11.42 -18.86
N ALA A 106 2.59 -12.74 -18.79
CA ALA A 106 3.76 -13.57 -18.96
C ALA A 106 3.42 -14.89 -19.68
N VAL A 107 4.38 -15.40 -20.43
CA VAL A 107 4.33 -16.74 -21.01
C VAL A 107 5.16 -17.68 -20.13
N ILE A 108 4.54 -18.75 -19.65
CA ILE A 108 5.20 -19.75 -18.82
C ILE A 108 5.58 -20.95 -19.67
N ILE A 109 6.86 -21.20 -19.80
CA ILE A 109 7.40 -22.38 -20.46
C ILE A 109 7.91 -23.33 -19.38
N ARG A 110 7.33 -24.51 -19.31
CA ARG A 110 7.74 -25.57 -18.38
C ARG A 110 8.34 -26.74 -19.14
N ASN A 111 9.54 -27.12 -18.75
CA ASN A 111 10.15 -28.40 -19.13
C ASN A 111 10.54 -29.19 -17.87
N THR A 112 11.09 -30.38 -18.02
CA THR A 112 11.41 -31.32 -16.93
C THR A 112 12.33 -30.71 -15.86
N ARG A 113 13.18 -29.74 -16.22
CA ARG A 113 14.23 -29.21 -15.33
C ARG A 113 14.05 -27.73 -14.98
N ARG A 114 13.24 -26.97 -15.72
CA ARG A 114 13.16 -25.51 -15.60
C ARG A 114 11.75 -25.00 -15.86
N ILE A 115 11.37 -24.01 -15.10
CA ILE A 115 10.23 -23.14 -15.37
C ILE A 115 10.81 -21.80 -15.81
N ARG A 116 10.46 -21.35 -17.02
CA ARG A 116 10.85 -20.03 -17.54
C ARG A 116 9.61 -19.15 -17.62
N VAL A 117 9.69 -17.98 -17.05
CA VAL A 117 8.65 -16.94 -17.12
C VAL A 117 9.16 -15.87 -18.06
N LEU A 118 8.55 -15.76 -19.22
CA LEU A 118 8.91 -14.76 -20.23
C LEU A 118 7.92 -13.61 -20.14
N MET A 119 8.41 -12.43 -19.93
CA MET A 119 7.64 -11.18 -19.91
C MET A 119 7.96 -10.37 -21.15
N SER A 120 7.09 -9.42 -21.49
CA SER A 120 7.32 -8.49 -22.60
C SER A 120 8.53 -7.59 -22.30
N ASP A 121 9.39 -7.39 -23.30
CA ASP A 121 10.50 -6.44 -23.23
C ASP A 121 10.03 -4.99 -23.09
N ALA A 122 8.80 -4.70 -23.52
CA ALA A 122 8.16 -3.39 -23.35
C ALA A 122 7.63 -3.15 -21.92
N TYR A 123 7.78 -4.12 -20.98
CA TYR A 123 7.36 -3.91 -19.61
C TYR A 123 8.28 -2.88 -18.92
N PRO A 124 7.75 -1.73 -18.47
CA PRO A 124 8.57 -0.61 -18.03
C PRO A 124 9.33 -0.84 -16.73
N TYR A 125 8.91 -1.80 -15.90
CA TYR A 125 9.45 -2.06 -14.56
C TYR A 125 10.16 -3.43 -14.48
N LYS A 126 10.74 -3.89 -15.59
CA LYS A 126 11.39 -5.21 -15.65
C LYS A 126 12.58 -5.35 -14.69
N ASP A 127 13.33 -4.29 -14.53
CA ASP A 127 14.54 -4.29 -13.70
C ASP A 127 14.17 -4.36 -12.22
N GLU A 128 13.21 -3.54 -11.79
CA GLU A 128 12.71 -3.53 -10.41
C GLU A 128 12.05 -4.87 -10.05
N LEU A 129 11.29 -5.46 -10.98
CA LEU A 129 10.68 -6.77 -10.76
C LEU A 129 11.75 -7.87 -10.68
N SER A 130 12.76 -7.83 -11.52
CA SER A 130 13.89 -8.78 -11.47
C SER A 130 14.65 -8.71 -10.15
N ASP A 131 14.95 -7.50 -9.69
CA ASP A 131 15.60 -7.26 -8.41
C ASP A 131 14.73 -7.71 -7.22
N LEU A 132 13.43 -7.45 -7.28
CA LEU A 132 12.49 -7.92 -6.27
C LEU A 132 12.48 -9.44 -6.19
N VAL A 133 12.39 -10.14 -7.31
CA VAL A 133 12.40 -11.60 -7.38
C VAL A 133 13.71 -12.16 -6.79
N ARG A 134 14.86 -11.55 -7.10
CA ARG A 134 16.14 -11.95 -6.52
C ARG A 134 16.21 -11.79 -5.01
N ARG A 135 15.60 -10.71 -4.47
CA ARG A 135 15.55 -10.46 -3.01
C ARG A 135 14.60 -11.41 -2.28
N LEU A 136 13.56 -11.88 -2.97
CA LEU A 136 12.56 -12.80 -2.41
C LEU A 136 12.94 -14.27 -2.62
N ALA A 137 13.87 -14.58 -3.53
CA ALA A 137 14.32 -15.94 -3.76
C ALA A 137 14.96 -16.50 -2.48
N PRO A 138 14.59 -17.72 -2.05
CA PRO A 138 15.25 -18.38 -0.93
C PRO A 138 16.74 -18.58 -1.24
N ARG A 139 17.57 -18.31 -0.26
CA ARG A 139 19.02 -18.60 -0.31
C ARG A 139 19.27 -20.09 -0.17
#